data_dec0f8f12296706519428634782b25d6
#
_entry.id   dec0f8f12296706519428634782b25d6
#
_cell.length_a   1.000
_cell.length_b   1.000
_cell.length_c   1.000
_cell.angle_alpha   90.00
_cell.angle_beta   90.00
_cell.angle_gamma   90.00
#
_symmetry.space_group_name_H-M   'P 1'
#
loop_
_entity.id
_entity.type
_entity.pdbx_description
1 polymer ?
#
loop_
_entity_poly.entity_id
_entity_poly.type
_entity_poly.pdbx_seq_one_letter_code
_entity_poly.pdbx_strand_id
1 'polypeptide(L)'
;DVGTLHVVGDGLEARDRDALGDRRIVFSPTALPRGVVELAPVGVVAPGATFIASGRVNDVPKATVVLFDPAGQRIDAGPVDARGRFRLTGVARLPGPALFRVEVREAGGRVADAASLPVWTQPSPPPRVWVLAGAPNAEGKYLRRWATDVGIPLHLQVSLGGGIQLGDAP
;
A
#
# COMPACT_ATOMS: atom_id res chain seq x y z
N ASP A 1 8.73 37.63 -27.34
CA ASP A 1 9.89 36.71 -27.13
C ASP A 1 10.05 36.44 -25.65
N VAL A 2 9.55 35.29 -25.16
CA VAL A 2 9.68 34.92 -23.74
C VAL A 2 11.01 34.21 -23.60
N GLY A 3 12.07 34.93 -23.24
CA GLY A 3 13.43 34.41 -23.24
C GLY A 3 13.75 33.45 -22.09
N THR A 4 13.05 33.55 -20.95
CA THR A 4 13.31 32.72 -19.77
C THR A 4 12.02 32.43 -19.03
N LEU A 5 11.79 31.15 -18.69
CA LEU A 5 10.67 30.69 -17.87
C LEU A 5 11.14 30.45 -16.44
N HIS A 6 10.48 31.06 -15.47
CA HIS A 6 10.72 30.79 -14.04
C HIS A 6 9.66 29.82 -13.51
N VAL A 7 10.10 28.65 -13.07
CA VAL A 7 9.27 27.62 -12.45
C VAL A 7 9.51 27.68 -10.95
N VAL A 8 8.46 27.93 -10.17
CA VAL A 8 8.49 28.00 -8.70
C VAL A 8 7.61 26.87 -8.14
N GLY A 9 8.08 26.18 -7.13
CA GLY A 9 7.32 25.11 -6.49
C GLY A 9 7.95 23.74 -6.66
N ASP A 10 7.12 22.73 -6.95
CA ASP A 10 7.53 21.32 -7.00
C ASP A 10 8.06 20.87 -8.37
N GLY A 11 8.13 21.79 -9.32
CA GLY A 11 8.64 21.53 -10.67
C GLY A 11 7.52 21.38 -11.70
N LEU A 12 7.83 20.73 -12.82
CA LEU A 12 6.92 20.48 -13.93
C LEU A 12 6.76 18.97 -14.16
N GLU A 13 5.56 18.53 -14.51
CA GLU A 13 5.34 17.18 -15.01
C GLU A 13 6.11 16.93 -16.32
N ALA A 14 6.35 15.66 -16.64
CA ALA A 14 7.13 15.29 -17.83
C ALA A 14 6.55 15.88 -19.11
N ARG A 15 5.24 15.77 -19.31
CA ARG A 15 4.52 16.31 -20.47
C ARG A 15 4.67 17.83 -20.63
N ASP A 16 4.69 18.56 -19.49
CA ASP A 16 4.79 20.02 -19.50
C ASP A 16 6.22 20.45 -19.80
N ARG A 17 7.22 19.67 -19.35
CA ARG A 17 8.62 19.86 -19.72
C ARG A 17 8.85 19.66 -21.22
N ASP A 18 8.26 18.61 -21.79
CA ASP A 18 8.38 18.31 -23.21
C ASP A 18 7.76 19.39 -24.09
N ALA A 19 6.67 20.02 -23.62
CA ALA A 19 6.01 21.13 -24.32
C ALA A 19 6.82 22.43 -24.32
N LEU A 20 7.81 22.58 -23.45
CA LEU A 20 8.62 23.81 -23.36
C LEU A 20 9.71 23.90 -24.43
N GLY A 21 10.13 22.77 -25.02
CA GLY A 21 11.22 22.74 -26.00
C GLY A 21 12.53 23.32 -25.42
N ASP A 22 13.26 24.09 -26.24
CA ASP A 22 14.59 24.64 -25.91
C ASP A 22 14.55 25.94 -25.08
N ARG A 23 13.44 26.26 -24.41
CA ARG A 23 13.33 27.45 -23.57
C ARG A 23 14.22 27.34 -22.35
N ARG A 24 14.87 28.45 -21.99
CA ARG A 24 15.66 28.53 -20.77
C ARG A 24 14.72 28.47 -19.56
N ILE A 25 14.95 27.49 -18.69
CA ILE A 25 14.18 27.30 -17.45
C ILE A 25 15.08 27.65 -16.26
N VAL A 26 14.54 28.50 -15.37
CA VAL A 26 15.10 28.75 -14.05
C VAL A 26 14.14 28.14 -13.03
N PHE A 27 14.60 27.13 -12.30
CA PHE A 27 13.81 26.45 -11.29
C PHE A 27 14.16 26.96 -9.90
N SER A 28 13.15 27.38 -9.15
CA SER A 28 13.24 27.80 -7.75
C SER A 28 12.35 26.87 -6.91
N PRO A 29 12.91 25.83 -6.29
CA PRO A 29 12.13 24.90 -5.46
C PRO A 29 11.58 25.63 -4.24
N THR A 30 10.35 25.31 -3.85
CA THR A 30 9.80 25.73 -2.57
C THR A 30 10.46 24.89 -1.46
N ALA A 31 10.84 25.55 -0.37
CA ALA A 31 11.34 24.84 0.80
C ALA A 31 10.25 23.92 1.34
N LEU A 32 10.59 22.65 1.55
CA LEU A 32 9.65 21.69 2.13
C LEU A 32 9.30 22.10 3.56
N PRO A 33 8.03 21.99 3.96
CA PRO A 33 7.63 22.26 5.33
C PRO A 33 8.33 21.31 6.31
N ARG A 34 8.43 21.72 7.55
CA ARG A 34 8.91 20.87 8.63
C ARG A 34 7.80 19.88 9.00
N GLY A 35 8.13 18.58 9.13
CA GLY A 35 7.17 17.53 9.48
C GLY A 35 6.97 16.50 8.38
N VAL A 36 5.77 15.96 8.25
CA VAL A 36 5.40 14.97 7.22
C VAL A 36 5.26 15.67 5.88
N VAL A 37 6.10 15.34 4.92
CA VAL A 37 6.08 15.92 3.57
C VAL A 37 5.58 14.93 2.52
N GLU A 38 5.54 13.66 2.88
CA GLU A 38 5.03 12.60 2.01
C GLU A 38 4.40 11.50 2.87
N LEU A 39 3.23 11.03 2.48
CA LEU A 39 2.55 9.91 3.08
C LEU A 39 2.01 9.03 1.96
N ALA A 40 2.56 7.83 1.83
CA ALA A 40 2.15 6.92 0.77
C ALA A 40 0.71 6.44 1.01
N PRO A 41 -0.15 6.45 -0.01
CA PRO A 41 -1.50 5.93 0.12
C PRO A 41 -1.47 4.43 0.41
N VAL A 42 -2.34 3.99 1.32
CA VAL A 42 -2.58 2.56 1.57
C VAL A 42 -3.65 2.09 0.61
N GLY A 43 -3.38 1.02 -0.13
CA GLY A 43 -4.39 0.37 -0.96
C GLY A 43 -5.52 -0.24 -0.13
N VAL A 44 -6.51 -0.81 -0.82
CA VAL A 44 -7.58 -1.55 -0.15
C VAL A 44 -7.00 -2.80 0.52
N VAL A 45 -7.31 -3.01 1.79
CA VAL A 45 -6.86 -4.17 2.58
C VAL A 45 -8.04 -5.01 3.06
N ALA A 46 -7.82 -6.31 3.27
CA ALA A 46 -8.84 -7.16 3.88
C ALA A 46 -8.95 -6.89 5.39
N PRO A 47 -10.12 -7.09 6.02
CA PRO A 47 -10.26 -7.02 7.47
C PRO A 47 -9.27 -7.97 8.17
N GLY A 48 -8.56 -7.45 9.16
CA GLY A 48 -7.51 -8.19 9.88
C GLY A 48 -6.17 -8.28 9.15
N ALA A 49 -6.07 -7.84 7.91
CA ALA A 49 -4.80 -7.83 7.18
C ALA A 49 -3.88 -6.70 7.64
N THR A 50 -2.61 -6.95 7.54
CA THR A 50 -1.54 -6.00 7.81
C THR A 50 -1.37 -5.03 6.64
N PHE A 51 -1.22 -3.75 6.94
CA PHE A 51 -0.82 -2.74 5.96
C PHE A 51 0.46 -2.02 6.40
N ILE A 52 1.07 -1.33 5.46
CA ILE A 52 2.29 -0.56 5.71
C ILE A 52 1.96 0.92 5.58
N ALA A 53 2.23 1.66 6.65
CA ALA A 53 2.25 3.10 6.66
C ALA A 53 3.69 3.56 6.38
N SER A 54 3.91 4.25 5.28
CA SER A 54 5.23 4.75 4.90
C SER A 54 5.15 6.17 4.36
N GLY A 55 6.26 6.89 4.49
CA GLY A 55 6.33 8.27 4.07
C GLY A 55 7.67 8.89 4.35
N ARG A 56 7.73 10.23 4.27
CA ARG A 56 8.94 11.00 4.50
C ARG A 56 8.68 12.19 5.43
N VAL A 57 9.60 12.39 6.34
CA VAL A 57 9.67 13.51 7.29
C VAL A 57 10.81 14.44 6.89
N ASN A 58 10.55 15.73 6.91
CA ASN A 58 11.54 16.77 6.63
C ASN A 58 11.86 17.61 7.87
N ASP A 59 13.12 17.95 8.05
CA ASP A 59 13.63 18.90 9.07
C ASP A 59 13.20 18.59 10.53
N VAL A 60 13.15 17.29 10.89
CA VAL A 60 12.96 16.85 12.28
C VAL A 60 14.08 15.88 12.65
N PRO A 61 15.20 16.39 13.19
CA PRO A 61 16.35 15.56 13.52
C PRO A 61 16.01 14.49 14.56
N LYS A 62 16.49 13.26 14.35
CA LYS A 62 16.26 12.11 15.25
C LYS A 62 14.78 11.88 15.56
N ALA A 63 13.90 12.12 14.56
CA ALA A 63 12.48 11.91 14.72
C ALA A 63 12.13 10.45 14.97
N THR A 64 11.11 10.24 15.79
CA THR A 64 10.39 8.98 15.92
C THR A 64 9.00 9.18 15.35
N VAL A 65 8.59 8.29 14.46
CA VAL A 65 7.22 8.30 13.93
C VAL A 65 6.39 7.27 14.67
N VAL A 66 5.18 7.66 15.06
CA VAL A 66 4.24 6.82 15.82
C VAL A 66 2.95 6.70 15.03
N LEU A 67 2.46 5.47 14.86
CA LEU A 67 1.18 5.17 14.24
C LEU A 67 0.14 4.88 15.32
N PHE A 68 -1.02 5.55 15.20
CA PHE A 68 -2.18 5.35 16.05
C PHE A 68 -3.34 4.82 15.24
N ASP A 69 -4.13 3.95 15.87
CA ASP A 69 -5.38 3.48 15.30
C ASP A 69 -6.51 4.54 15.41
N PRO A 70 -7.69 4.29 14.80
CA PRO A 70 -8.82 5.21 14.90
C PRO A 70 -9.35 5.43 16.33
N ALA A 71 -9.05 4.52 17.27
CA ALA A 71 -9.39 4.66 18.69
C ALA A 71 -8.34 5.46 19.48
N GLY A 72 -7.26 5.92 18.81
CA GLY A 72 -6.17 6.66 19.43
C GLY A 72 -5.16 5.79 20.17
N GLN A 73 -5.19 4.47 19.98
CA GLN A 73 -4.19 3.57 20.57
C GLN A 73 -2.94 3.52 19.69
N ARG A 74 -1.78 3.60 20.32
CA ARG A 74 -0.49 3.41 19.64
C ARG A 74 -0.36 1.96 19.20
N ILE A 75 -0.11 1.74 17.91
CA ILE A 75 0.03 0.40 17.32
C ILE A 75 1.44 0.10 16.85
N ASP A 76 2.18 1.10 16.40
CA ASP A 76 3.59 0.93 16.00
C ASP A 76 4.36 2.23 16.16
N ALA A 77 5.69 2.14 16.22
CA ALA A 77 6.58 3.29 16.18
C ALA A 77 7.99 2.90 15.73
N GLY A 78 8.64 3.81 15.03
CA GLY A 78 9.99 3.61 14.54
C GLY A 78 10.71 4.91 14.24
N PRO A 79 12.05 4.86 14.11
CA PRO A 79 12.84 6.03 13.72
C PRO A 79 12.66 6.33 12.24
N VAL A 80 13.06 7.53 11.83
CA VAL A 80 13.29 7.88 10.44
C VAL A 80 14.71 7.48 10.01
N ASP A 81 14.87 7.08 8.75
CA ASP A 81 16.20 6.83 8.18
C ASP A 81 16.97 8.12 7.87
N ALA A 82 18.22 7.99 7.39
CA ALA A 82 19.06 9.14 7.03
C ALA A 82 18.47 10.03 5.91
N ARG A 83 17.48 9.54 5.17
CA ARG A 83 16.76 10.27 4.12
C ARG A 83 15.40 10.79 4.60
N GLY A 84 15.13 10.71 5.91
CA GLY A 84 13.86 11.08 6.51
C GLY A 84 12.71 10.11 6.27
N ARG A 85 12.93 8.91 5.73
CA ARG A 85 11.87 7.95 5.43
C ARG A 85 11.54 7.09 6.65
N PHE A 86 10.27 6.72 6.75
CA PHE A 86 9.79 5.81 7.78
C PHE A 86 8.92 4.71 7.17
N ARG A 87 8.78 3.62 7.92
CA ARG A 87 7.93 2.48 7.59
C ARG A 87 7.41 1.87 8.88
N LEU A 88 6.10 1.87 9.03
CA LEU A 88 5.38 1.32 10.18
C LEU A 88 4.34 0.31 9.71
N THR A 89 3.90 -0.54 10.63
CA THR A 89 2.95 -1.61 10.36
C THR A 89 1.66 -1.37 11.13
N GLY A 90 0.53 -1.49 10.44
CA GLY A 90 -0.80 -1.40 11.04
C GLY A 90 -1.68 -2.58 10.67
N VAL A 91 -2.77 -2.76 11.41
CA VAL A 91 -3.82 -3.74 11.12
C VAL A 91 -5.16 -3.02 11.11
N ALA A 92 -5.89 -3.10 9.99
CA ALA A 92 -7.23 -2.56 9.87
C ALA A 92 -8.25 -3.69 10.15
N ARG A 93 -8.95 -3.63 11.28
CA ARG A 93 -9.76 -4.74 11.78
C ARG A 93 -11.20 -4.74 11.28
N LEU A 94 -11.79 -3.57 11.12
CA LEU A 94 -13.21 -3.40 10.75
C LEU A 94 -13.35 -3.07 9.27
N PRO A 95 -14.37 -3.59 8.58
CA PRO A 95 -14.68 -3.19 7.21
C PRO A 95 -15.06 -1.70 7.13
N GLY A 96 -14.76 -1.08 5.99
CA GLY A 96 -15.07 0.31 5.70
C GLY A 96 -13.88 1.24 5.81
N PRO A 97 -14.11 2.56 5.75
CA PRO A 97 -13.07 3.57 5.90
C PRO A 97 -12.62 3.69 7.36
N ALA A 98 -11.33 3.79 7.55
CA ALA A 98 -10.70 4.01 8.86
C ALA A 98 -9.65 5.10 8.73
N LEU A 99 -9.59 6.01 9.71
CA LEU A 99 -8.62 7.10 9.72
C LEU A 99 -7.58 6.83 10.82
N PHE A 100 -6.41 6.40 10.40
CA PHE A 100 -5.24 6.25 11.25
C PHE A 100 -4.53 7.60 11.39
N ARG A 101 -3.73 7.76 12.44
CA ARG A 101 -2.96 8.97 12.67
C ARG A 101 -1.47 8.65 12.76
N VAL A 102 -0.67 9.40 12.01
CA VAL A 102 0.79 9.34 12.03
C VAL A 102 1.28 10.59 12.76
N GLU A 103 2.02 10.42 13.86
CA GLU A 103 2.65 11.52 14.57
C GLU A 103 4.17 11.46 14.41
N VAL A 104 4.77 12.62 14.11
CA VAL A 104 6.21 12.81 14.10
C VAL A 104 6.62 13.44 15.44
N ARG A 105 7.48 12.77 16.18
CA ARG A 105 7.95 13.22 17.49
C ARG A 105 9.44 13.53 17.45
N GLU A 106 9.81 14.64 18.06
CA GLU A 106 11.22 15.00 18.31
C GLU A 106 11.88 14.06 19.33
N ALA A 107 13.18 14.09 19.43
CA ALA A 107 13.96 13.30 20.40
C ALA A 107 13.49 13.47 21.86
N GLY A 108 12.92 14.63 22.21
CA GLY A 108 12.33 14.92 23.54
C GLY A 108 10.87 14.47 23.68
N GLY A 109 10.28 13.78 22.69
CA GLY A 109 8.90 13.28 22.74
C GLY A 109 7.82 14.30 22.36
N ARG A 110 8.17 15.57 22.13
CA ARG A 110 7.23 16.61 21.67
C ARG A 110 6.75 16.27 20.25
N VAL A 111 5.46 16.42 20.00
CA VAL A 111 4.89 16.26 18.65
C VAL A 111 5.33 17.46 17.80
N ALA A 112 6.06 17.17 16.73
CA ALA A 112 6.48 18.16 15.74
C ALA A 112 5.42 18.35 14.66
N ASP A 113 4.74 17.26 14.29
CA ASP A 113 3.71 17.27 13.26
C ASP A 113 2.83 16.01 13.36
N ALA A 114 1.63 16.06 12.74
CA ALA A 114 0.74 14.92 12.66
C ALA A 114 -0.05 14.92 11.34
N ALA A 115 -0.22 13.75 10.75
CA ALA A 115 -0.95 13.55 9.52
C ALA A 115 -1.98 12.42 9.65
N SER A 116 -3.09 12.53 8.92
CA SER A 116 -4.11 11.49 8.84
C SER A 116 -3.79 10.54 7.68
N LEU A 117 -3.86 9.24 7.96
CA LEU A 117 -3.67 8.16 6.98
C LEU A 117 -5.01 7.44 6.77
N PRO A 118 -5.73 7.72 5.67
CA PRO A 118 -6.94 6.99 5.35
C PRO A 118 -6.58 5.57 4.90
N VAL A 119 -7.30 4.59 5.44
CA VAL A 119 -7.20 3.17 5.08
C VAL A 119 -8.59 2.67 4.76
N TRP A 120 -8.76 2.05 3.60
CA TRP A 120 -10.02 1.42 3.20
C TRP A 120 -9.93 -0.08 3.38
N THR A 121 -10.85 -0.63 4.17
CA THR A 121 -10.90 -2.06 4.46
C THR A 121 -12.14 -2.68 3.82
N GLN A 122 -11.91 -3.65 2.96
CA GLN A 122 -12.99 -4.35 2.26
C GLN A 122 -12.75 -5.86 2.29
N PRO A 123 -13.76 -6.68 2.60
CA PRO A 123 -13.63 -8.13 2.47
C PRO A 123 -13.20 -8.49 1.06
N SER A 124 -12.16 -9.30 0.93
CA SER A 124 -11.79 -9.88 -0.36
C SER A 124 -12.74 -11.02 -0.68
N PRO A 125 -13.19 -11.16 -1.93
CA PRO A 125 -13.89 -12.36 -2.33
C PRO A 125 -12.98 -13.58 -2.11
N PRO A 126 -13.51 -14.76 -1.79
CA PRO A 126 -12.70 -15.96 -1.65
C PRO A 126 -11.90 -16.21 -2.94
N PRO A 127 -10.65 -16.69 -2.84
CA PRO A 127 -9.86 -17.02 -4.01
C PRO A 127 -10.56 -18.14 -4.80
N ARG A 128 -10.50 -18.05 -6.11
CA ARG A 128 -10.90 -19.17 -6.99
C ARG A 128 -9.67 -20.02 -7.26
N VAL A 129 -9.76 -21.32 -6.98
CA VAL A 129 -8.63 -22.24 -7.12
C VAL A 129 -8.83 -23.12 -8.34
N TRP A 130 -7.86 -23.15 -9.25
CA TRP A 130 -7.81 -24.06 -10.40
C TRP A 130 -6.70 -25.06 -10.16
N VAL A 131 -7.05 -26.33 -10.25
CA VAL A 131 -6.10 -27.44 -10.12
C VAL A 131 -6.06 -28.21 -11.43
N LEU A 132 -4.90 -28.30 -12.02
CA LEU A 132 -4.63 -29.08 -13.22
C LEU A 132 -3.83 -30.31 -12.80
N ALA A 133 -4.42 -31.49 -12.91
CA ALA A 133 -3.77 -32.76 -12.57
C ALA A 133 -3.43 -33.53 -13.84
N GLY A 134 -2.18 -33.94 -14.00
CA GLY A 134 -1.71 -34.71 -15.16
C GLY A 134 -2.23 -36.16 -15.18
N ALA A 135 -2.74 -36.65 -14.05
CA ALA A 135 -3.37 -37.97 -13.93
C ALA A 135 -4.38 -37.98 -12.76
N PRO A 136 -5.34 -38.93 -12.76
CA PRO A 136 -6.22 -39.11 -11.62
C PRO A 136 -5.45 -39.49 -10.36
N ASN A 137 -5.76 -38.85 -9.24
CA ASN A 137 -5.22 -39.20 -7.95
C ASN A 137 -6.30 -39.09 -6.86
N ALA A 138 -6.08 -39.79 -5.74
CA ALA A 138 -7.01 -39.80 -4.60
C ALA A 138 -7.10 -38.43 -3.88
N GLU A 139 -6.05 -37.60 -3.98
CA GLU A 139 -5.96 -36.31 -3.32
C GLU A 139 -7.04 -35.33 -3.82
N GLY A 140 -7.44 -35.41 -5.08
CA GLY A 140 -8.49 -34.57 -5.67
C GLY A 140 -9.81 -34.63 -4.92
N LYS A 141 -10.18 -35.80 -4.38
CA LYS A 141 -11.39 -35.98 -3.56
C LYS A 141 -11.30 -35.22 -2.24
N TYR A 142 -10.16 -35.29 -1.56
CA TYR A 142 -9.94 -34.62 -0.27
C TYR A 142 -9.84 -33.11 -0.48
N LEU A 143 -9.19 -32.66 -1.55
CA LEU A 143 -9.07 -31.26 -1.89
C LEU A 143 -10.45 -30.64 -2.18
N ARG A 144 -11.32 -31.33 -2.92
CA ARG A 144 -12.70 -30.87 -3.15
C ARG A 144 -13.48 -30.72 -1.85
N ARG A 145 -13.41 -31.74 -1.00
CA ARG A 145 -14.09 -31.73 0.29
C ARG A 145 -13.62 -30.53 1.14
N TRP A 146 -12.32 -30.38 1.27
CA TRP A 146 -11.75 -29.22 1.97
C TRP A 146 -12.22 -27.88 1.39
N ALA A 147 -12.17 -27.70 0.06
CA ALA A 147 -12.60 -26.48 -0.58
C ALA A 147 -14.09 -26.20 -0.32
N THR A 148 -14.94 -27.22 -0.34
CA THR A 148 -16.37 -27.10 0.00
C THR A 148 -16.55 -26.71 1.46
N ASP A 149 -15.82 -27.35 2.39
CA ASP A 149 -15.93 -27.08 3.83
C ASP A 149 -15.51 -25.63 4.20
N VAL A 150 -14.53 -25.07 3.46
CA VAL A 150 -14.05 -23.69 3.68
C VAL A 150 -14.70 -22.63 2.75
N GLY A 151 -15.61 -23.04 1.88
CA GLY A 151 -16.34 -22.14 0.97
C GLY A 151 -15.47 -21.55 -0.15
N ILE A 152 -14.40 -22.24 -0.56
CA ILE A 152 -13.52 -21.82 -1.66
C ILE A 152 -13.97 -22.45 -2.97
N PRO A 153 -14.35 -21.67 -4.01
CA PRO A 153 -14.62 -22.20 -5.34
C PRO A 153 -13.37 -22.90 -5.91
N LEU A 154 -13.49 -24.22 -6.14
CA LEU A 154 -12.41 -25.05 -6.68
C LEU A 154 -12.85 -25.66 -8.01
N HIS A 155 -12.04 -25.49 -9.05
CA HIS A 155 -12.16 -26.19 -10.31
C HIS A 155 -10.99 -27.17 -10.45
N LEU A 156 -11.32 -28.47 -10.56
CA LEU A 156 -10.32 -29.53 -10.73
C LEU A 156 -10.44 -30.11 -12.14
N GLN A 157 -9.38 -30.02 -12.92
CA GLN A 157 -9.26 -30.60 -14.25
C GLN A 157 -8.19 -31.70 -14.22
N VAL A 158 -8.54 -32.90 -14.66
CA VAL A 158 -7.67 -34.06 -14.63
C VAL A 158 -7.50 -34.60 -16.07
N SER A 159 -6.26 -34.81 -16.49
CA SER A 159 -5.95 -35.50 -17.75
C SER A 159 -6.05 -37.01 -17.56
N LEU A 160 -6.80 -37.65 -18.44
CA LEU A 160 -6.94 -39.12 -18.48
C LEU A 160 -6.02 -39.79 -19.52
N GLY A 161 -5.15 -38.99 -20.19
CA GLY A 161 -4.34 -39.44 -21.32
C GLY A 161 -5.12 -39.38 -22.67
N GLY A 162 -4.39 -39.55 -23.78
CA GLY A 162 -5.00 -39.53 -25.13
C GLY A 162 -5.75 -38.26 -25.51
N GLY A 163 -5.48 -37.12 -24.86
CA GLY A 163 -6.18 -35.85 -25.08
C GLY A 163 -7.53 -35.71 -24.35
N ILE A 164 -7.91 -36.70 -23.54
CA ILE A 164 -9.15 -36.67 -22.77
C ILE A 164 -8.92 -35.95 -21.45
N GLN A 165 -9.78 -34.99 -21.15
CA GLN A 165 -9.79 -34.25 -19.91
C GLN A 165 -11.11 -34.40 -19.19
N LEU A 166 -11.08 -34.67 -17.89
CA LEU A 166 -12.25 -34.65 -17.02
C LEU A 166 -12.15 -33.43 -16.12
N GLY A 167 -13.18 -32.60 -16.12
CA GLY A 167 -13.25 -31.41 -15.30
C GLY A 167 -14.64 -31.20 -14.73
N ASP A 168 -14.70 -30.41 -13.63
CA ASP A 168 -15.98 -29.92 -13.15
C ASP A 168 -16.52 -28.89 -14.16
N ALA A 169 -17.81 -28.90 -14.43
CA ALA A 169 -18.45 -27.80 -15.17
C ALA A 169 -18.29 -26.49 -14.35
N PRO A 170 -18.09 -25.35 -15.01
CA PRO A 170 -17.96 -24.06 -14.35
C PRO A 170 -19.26 -23.66 -13.64
#